data_cdcdcb9f4794ff9489faa7927fbdecb8
#
_entry.id   cdcdcb9f4794ff9489faa7927fbdecb8
#
_cell.length_a   1.000
_cell.length_b   1.000
_cell.length_c   1.000
_cell.angle_alpha   90.00
_cell.angle_beta   90.00
_cell.angle_gamma   90.00
#
_symmetry.space_group_name_H-M   'P 1'
#
loop_
_entity.id
_entity.type
_entity.pdbx_description
1 polymer ?
#
loop_
_entity_poly.entity_id
_entity_poly.type
_entity_poly.pdbx_seq_one_letter_code
_entity_poly.pdbx_strand_id
1 'polypeptide(L)'
;MFEGFQGALEKRELAFDGTYLALAKALNPAPLKGKRPSETARLVNELEKNLKASVLKKNNRFYFSSKSTSGQFEASLVAEGHRKLGMLTYLIMNGELRNKSSLFWDEPEANLNPRLLRELAGSLVELSKVMQVTVATHSLFLLRELEILQKQKKLSKARYFGLHFSDNGVEVLSGPSSNDIGDIAALDTSLEQSERYMQ
;
A
#
# COMPACT_ATOMS: atom_id res chain seq x y z
N MET A 1 -17.62 0.25 -0.02
CA MET A 1 -17.28 1.22 1.04
C MET A 1 -17.55 2.67 0.62
N PHE A 2 -17.34 3.07 -0.62
CA PHE A 2 -17.46 4.49 -1.03
C PHE A 2 -18.77 4.86 -1.78
N GLU A 3 -19.75 3.99 -1.82
CA GLU A 3 -21.04 4.28 -2.47
C GLU A 3 -21.81 5.33 -1.66
N GLY A 4 -22.17 6.43 -2.29
CA GLY A 4 -22.80 7.59 -1.62
C GLY A 4 -21.88 8.41 -0.71
N PHE A 5 -20.69 7.89 -0.38
CA PHE A 5 -19.76 8.52 0.55
C PHE A 5 -19.25 9.87 0.04
N GLN A 6 -18.92 9.95 -1.25
CA GLN A 6 -18.47 11.21 -1.84
C GLN A 6 -19.56 12.29 -1.73
N GLY A 7 -20.82 11.96 -2.05
CA GLY A 7 -21.93 12.92 -1.93
C GLY A 7 -22.19 13.38 -0.49
N ALA A 8 -22.10 12.48 0.47
CA ALA A 8 -22.23 12.81 1.89
C ALA A 8 -21.10 13.72 2.38
N LEU A 9 -19.85 13.44 1.98
CA LEU A 9 -18.68 14.27 2.28
C LEU A 9 -18.78 15.66 1.65
N GLU A 10 -19.16 15.75 0.38
CA GLU A 10 -19.28 17.01 -0.35
C GLU A 10 -20.36 17.91 0.26
N LYS A 11 -21.44 17.34 0.76
CA LYS A 11 -22.48 18.05 1.50
C LYS A 11 -22.11 18.39 2.94
N ARG A 12 -20.90 18.02 3.39
CA ARG A 12 -20.43 18.19 4.77
C ARG A 12 -21.30 17.47 5.82
N GLU A 13 -21.97 16.43 5.43
CA GLU A 13 -22.78 15.59 6.31
C GLU A 13 -21.92 14.70 7.22
N LEU A 14 -20.65 14.45 6.81
CA LEU A 14 -19.71 13.61 7.55
C LEU A 14 -18.40 14.38 7.82
N ALA A 15 -17.93 14.34 9.05
CA ALA A 15 -16.65 14.92 9.47
C ALA A 15 -15.50 13.94 9.19
N PHE A 16 -15.09 13.83 7.92
CA PHE A 16 -13.92 13.04 7.53
C PHE A 16 -12.78 13.95 7.07
N ASP A 17 -11.55 13.44 7.20
CA ASP A 17 -10.37 14.08 6.65
C ASP A 17 -10.49 14.21 5.11
N GLY A 18 -9.95 15.29 4.56
CA GLY A 18 -9.92 15.57 3.12
C GLY A 18 -9.24 14.48 2.30
N THR A 19 -8.35 13.67 2.90
CA THR A 19 -7.71 12.52 2.26
C THR A 19 -8.71 11.45 1.83
N TYR A 20 -9.73 11.18 2.62
CA TYR A 20 -10.81 10.24 2.25
C TYR A 20 -11.61 10.74 1.05
N LEU A 21 -11.89 12.04 0.99
CA LEU A 21 -12.57 12.63 -0.16
C LEU A 21 -11.69 12.56 -1.42
N ALA A 22 -10.40 12.88 -1.30
CA ALA A 22 -9.45 12.78 -2.40
C ALA A 22 -9.36 11.34 -2.93
N LEU A 23 -9.26 10.35 -2.04
CA LEU A 23 -9.23 8.93 -2.40
C LEU A 23 -10.55 8.49 -3.08
N ALA A 24 -11.70 8.90 -2.56
CA ALA A 24 -12.99 8.61 -3.16
C ALA A 24 -13.10 9.20 -4.57
N LYS A 25 -12.62 10.43 -4.79
CA LYS A 25 -12.54 11.06 -6.12
C LYS A 25 -11.59 10.31 -7.04
N ALA A 26 -10.41 9.92 -6.58
CA ALA A 26 -9.43 9.14 -7.35
C ALA A 26 -9.95 7.75 -7.75
N LEU A 27 -10.80 7.13 -6.95
CA LEU A 27 -11.43 5.84 -7.25
C LEU A 27 -12.67 5.96 -8.18
N ASN A 28 -13.12 7.17 -8.49
CA ASN A 28 -14.33 7.35 -9.29
C ASN A 28 -14.14 7.09 -10.79
N PRO A 29 -13.04 7.54 -11.46
CA PRO A 29 -12.86 7.31 -12.89
C PRO A 29 -12.85 5.84 -13.26
N ALA A 30 -13.39 5.52 -14.44
CA ALA A 30 -13.31 4.18 -15.00
C ALA A 30 -11.87 3.83 -15.43
N PRO A 31 -11.51 2.54 -15.50
CA PRO A 31 -10.23 2.14 -16.05
C PRO A 31 -10.00 2.71 -17.45
N LEU A 32 -8.76 3.10 -17.73
CA LEU A 32 -8.39 3.65 -19.02
C LEU A 32 -8.65 2.63 -20.13
N LYS A 33 -9.24 3.10 -21.22
CA LYS A 33 -9.46 2.30 -22.42
C LYS A 33 -8.19 2.29 -23.29
N GLY A 34 -7.97 1.19 -24.00
CA GLY A 34 -6.85 1.03 -24.92
C GLY A 34 -5.67 0.20 -24.33
N LYS A 35 -4.59 0.14 -25.11
CA LYS A 35 -3.39 -0.63 -24.73
C LYS A 35 -2.64 0.11 -23.63
N ARG A 36 -2.48 -0.55 -22.47
CA ARG A 36 -1.68 -0.02 -21.36
C ARG A 36 -0.18 -0.06 -21.71
N PRO A 37 0.63 0.90 -21.22
CA PRO A 37 2.07 0.78 -21.25
C PRO A 37 2.51 -0.58 -20.65
N SER A 38 3.57 -1.17 -21.18
CA SER A 38 4.04 -2.52 -20.79
C SER A 38 4.31 -2.64 -19.28
N GLU A 39 4.89 -1.62 -18.68
CA GLU A 39 5.19 -1.57 -17.24
C GLU A 39 3.90 -1.54 -16.39
N THR A 40 2.95 -0.70 -16.77
CA THR A 40 1.64 -0.64 -16.09
C THR A 40 0.89 -1.96 -16.21
N ALA A 41 0.90 -2.57 -17.39
CA ALA A 41 0.26 -3.86 -17.61
C ALA A 41 0.91 -4.97 -16.77
N ARG A 42 2.25 -4.99 -16.68
CA ARG A 42 2.98 -5.94 -15.84
C ARG A 42 2.60 -5.78 -14.37
N LEU A 43 2.61 -4.56 -13.85
CA LEU A 43 2.29 -4.27 -12.46
C LEU A 43 0.86 -4.68 -12.10
N VAL A 44 -0.13 -4.34 -12.95
CA VAL A 44 -1.52 -4.78 -12.76
C VAL A 44 -1.63 -6.30 -12.75
N ASN A 45 -0.95 -7.00 -13.69
CA ASN A 45 -0.97 -8.45 -13.75
C ASN A 45 -0.34 -9.10 -12.51
N GLU A 46 0.75 -8.54 -11.97
CA GLU A 46 1.37 -9.03 -10.73
C GLU A 46 0.44 -8.83 -9.52
N LEU A 47 -0.18 -7.67 -9.39
CA LEU A 47 -1.14 -7.39 -8.32
C LEU A 47 -2.37 -8.32 -8.41
N GLU A 48 -2.95 -8.50 -9.60
CA GLU A 48 -4.08 -9.42 -9.80
C GLU A 48 -3.70 -10.88 -9.53
N LYS A 49 -2.47 -11.27 -9.85
CA LYS A 49 -1.94 -12.61 -9.53
C LYS A 49 -1.86 -12.81 -8.01
N ASN A 50 -1.37 -11.83 -7.29
CA ASN A 50 -1.25 -11.85 -5.83
C ASN A 50 -2.63 -11.87 -5.17
N LEU A 51 -3.56 -11.07 -5.67
CA LEU A 51 -4.96 -11.06 -5.24
C LEU A 51 -5.71 -12.35 -5.62
N LYS A 52 -5.20 -13.13 -6.60
CA LYS A 52 -5.91 -14.23 -7.27
C LYS A 52 -7.28 -13.81 -7.84
N ALA A 53 -7.44 -12.54 -8.13
CA ALA A 53 -8.66 -11.95 -8.63
C ALA A 53 -8.37 -10.69 -9.45
N SER A 54 -9.25 -10.41 -10.41
CA SER A 54 -9.28 -9.11 -11.10
C SER A 54 -10.24 -8.16 -10.40
N VAL A 55 -9.90 -6.87 -10.39
CA VAL A 55 -10.71 -5.82 -9.76
C VAL A 55 -11.60 -5.16 -10.82
N LEU A 56 -12.88 -5.07 -10.55
CA LEU A 56 -13.87 -4.51 -11.45
C LEU A 56 -14.72 -3.46 -10.72
N LYS A 57 -15.17 -2.44 -11.44
CA LYS A 57 -16.16 -1.48 -10.96
C LYS A 57 -17.41 -1.57 -11.84
N LYS A 58 -18.57 -1.86 -11.24
CA LYS A 58 -19.87 -1.95 -11.89
C LYS A 58 -20.89 -1.21 -11.04
N ASN A 59 -21.73 -0.38 -11.65
CA ASN A 59 -22.77 0.38 -10.94
C ASN A 59 -22.25 1.08 -9.68
N ASN A 60 -21.10 1.70 -9.80
CA ASN A 60 -20.39 2.40 -8.70
C ASN A 60 -19.93 1.53 -7.52
N ARG A 61 -19.98 0.19 -7.64
CA ARG A 61 -19.51 -0.78 -6.66
C ARG A 61 -18.27 -1.51 -7.15
N PHE A 62 -17.40 -1.89 -6.22
CA PHE A 62 -16.20 -2.65 -6.52
C PHE A 62 -16.43 -4.14 -6.30
N TYR A 63 -15.93 -4.95 -7.25
CA TYR A 63 -16.02 -6.40 -7.24
C TYR A 63 -14.65 -7.01 -7.48
N PHE A 64 -14.43 -8.16 -6.85
CA PHE A 64 -13.30 -9.04 -7.08
C PHE A 64 -13.80 -10.25 -7.87
N SER A 65 -13.27 -10.44 -9.07
CA SER A 65 -13.59 -11.57 -9.93
C SER A 65 -12.47 -12.60 -9.84
N SER A 66 -12.73 -13.73 -9.18
CA SER A 66 -11.77 -14.82 -9.07
C SER A 66 -11.81 -15.71 -10.31
N LYS A 67 -10.62 -16.05 -10.81
CA LYS A 67 -10.50 -17.00 -11.94
C LYS A 67 -10.73 -18.45 -11.49
N SER A 68 -10.53 -18.75 -10.21
CA SER A 68 -10.60 -20.12 -9.67
C SER A 68 -12.00 -20.55 -9.21
N THR A 69 -12.85 -19.60 -8.83
CA THR A 69 -14.18 -19.90 -8.23
C THR A 69 -15.35 -19.46 -9.10
N SER A 70 -15.13 -19.03 -10.33
CA SER A 70 -16.18 -18.55 -11.27
C SER A 70 -17.14 -17.53 -10.67
N GLY A 71 -16.77 -16.85 -9.57
CA GLY A 71 -17.62 -15.93 -8.81
C GLY A 71 -17.09 -14.50 -8.82
N GLN A 72 -18.03 -13.57 -8.65
CA GLN A 72 -17.73 -12.18 -8.35
C GLN A 72 -18.17 -11.88 -6.92
N PHE A 73 -17.27 -11.36 -6.11
CA PHE A 73 -17.56 -10.96 -4.74
C PHE A 73 -17.53 -9.44 -4.65
N GLU A 74 -18.53 -8.85 -4.03
CA GLU A 74 -18.49 -7.42 -3.72
C GLU A 74 -17.34 -7.14 -2.73
N ALA A 75 -16.68 -6.00 -2.88
CA ALA A 75 -15.52 -5.64 -2.05
C ALA A 75 -15.83 -5.64 -0.53
N SER A 76 -17.07 -5.39 -0.15
CA SER A 76 -17.55 -5.47 1.25
C SER A 76 -17.40 -6.88 1.86
N LEU A 77 -17.44 -7.93 1.03
CA LEU A 77 -17.31 -9.33 1.42
C LEU A 77 -15.86 -9.85 1.38
N VAL A 78 -14.93 -9.02 0.97
CA VAL A 78 -13.52 -9.40 0.80
C VAL A 78 -12.71 -8.89 2.00
N ALA A 79 -11.73 -9.68 2.45
CA ALA A 79 -10.84 -9.30 3.54
C ALA A 79 -10.15 -7.96 3.29
N GLU A 80 -9.96 -7.16 4.33
CA GLU A 80 -9.49 -5.78 4.22
C GLU A 80 -8.15 -5.65 3.49
N GLY A 81 -7.20 -6.53 3.76
CA GLY A 81 -5.92 -6.52 3.07
C GLY A 81 -6.04 -6.72 1.56
N HIS A 82 -6.94 -7.60 1.11
CA HIS A 82 -7.22 -7.76 -0.32
C HIS A 82 -7.91 -6.53 -0.89
N ARG A 83 -8.77 -5.85 -0.12
CA ARG A 83 -9.39 -4.59 -0.54
C ARG A 83 -8.36 -3.49 -0.75
N LYS A 84 -7.36 -3.36 0.15
CA LYS A 84 -6.25 -2.40 0.01
C LYS A 84 -5.45 -2.63 -1.28
N LEU A 85 -5.04 -3.88 -1.54
CA LEU A 85 -4.34 -4.23 -2.78
C LEU A 85 -5.22 -4.05 -4.02
N GLY A 86 -6.51 -4.37 -3.92
CA GLY A 86 -7.48 -4.14 -4.99
C GLY A 86 -7.67 -2.67 -5.30
N MET A 87 -7.72 -1.82 -4.29
CA MET A 87 -7.79 -0.37 -4.45
C MET A 87 -6.54 0.18 -5.16
N LEU A 88 -5.34 -0.25 -4.74
CA LEU A 88 -4.09 0.09 -5.41
C LEU A 88 -4.12 -0.33 -6.89
N THR A 89 -4.53 -1.57 -7.16
CA THR A 89 -4.67 -2.09 -8.54
C THR A 89 -5.59 -1.21 -9.36
N TYR A 90 -6.74 -0.82 -8.82
CA TYR A 90 -7.70 0.01 -9.52
C TYR A 90 -7.20 1.42 -9.82
N LEU A 91 -6.49 2.06 -8.88
CA LEU A 91 -5.86 3.38 -9.06
C LEU A 91 -4.78 3.37 -10.15
N ILE A 92 -4.10 2.24 -10.33
CA ILE A 92 -3.18 2.06 -11.45
C ILE A 92 -3.96 1.88 -12.78
N MET A 93 -5.04 1.11 -12.74
CA MET A 93 -5.86 0.82 -13.92
C MET A 93 -6.59 2.04 -14.47
N ASN A 94 -7.08 2.93 -13.61
CA ASN A 94 -7.76 4.15 -14.01
C ASN A 94 -6.81 5.31 -14.32
N GLY A 95 -5.50 5.13 -14.02
CA GLY A 95 -4.46 6.08 -14.37
C GLY A 95 -4.24 7.19 -13.35
N GLU A 96 -4.86 7.15 -12.18
CA GLU A 96 -4.60 8.10 -11.09
C GLU A 96 -3.17 7.95 -10.56
N LEU A 97 -2.64 6.72 -10.51
CA LEU A 97 -1.23 6.45 -10.22
C LEU A 97 -0.44 6.30 -11.53
N ARG A 98 0.11 7.41 -12.02
CA ARG A 98 0.92 7.51 -13.25
C ARG A 98 2.30 8.05 -12.97
N ASN A 99 3.18 7.99 -13.98
CA ASN A 99 4.47 8.66 -13.98
C ASN A 99 4.33 10.12 -13.54
N LYS A 100 5.18 10.56 -12.61
CA LYS A 100 5.18 11.86 -11.95
C LYS A 100 4.18 12.04 -10.81
N SER A 101 3.37 11.04 -10.46
CA SER A 101 2.60 11.02 -9.23
C SER A 101 3.48 10.66 -8.04
N SER A 102 3.06 11.07 -6.85
CA SER A 102 3.64 10.58 -5.59
C SER A 102 2.57 9.80 -4.84
N LEU A 103 2.97 8.67 -4.27
CA LEU A 103 2.14 7.87 -3.38
C LEU A 103 2.66 8.05 -1.95
N PHE A 104 1.81 8.54 -1.07
CA PHE A 104 2.03 8.53 0.37
C PHE A 104 1.09 7.49 0.98
N TRP A 105 1.64 6.53 1.71
CA TRP A 105 0.84 5.46 2.29
C TRP A 105 1.26 5.23 3.74
N ASP A 106 0.32 5.51 4.63
CA ASP A 106 0.47 5.29 6.05
C ASP A 106 -0.03 3.89 6.42
N GLU A 107 0.80 3.15 7.16
CA GLU A 107 0.55 1.79 7.61
C GLU A 107 -0.07 0.86 6.55
N PRO A 108 0.59 0.67 5.40
CA PRO A 108 0.04 -0.18 4.36
C PRO A 108 -0.10 -1.64 4.80
N GLU A 109 0.66 -2.06 5.81
CA GLU A 109 0.67 -3.39 6.41
C GLU A 109 -0.56 -3.70 7.27
N ALA A 110 -1.29 -2.69 7.74
CA ALA A 110 -2.42 -2.91 8.64
C ALA A 110 -3.43 -3.91 8.06
N ASN A 111 -3.79 -4.94 8.86
CA ASN A 111 -4.69 -6.04 8.50
C ASN A 111 -4.18 -6.97 7.37
N LEU A 112 -2.87 -6.99 7.12
CA LEU A 112 -2.22 -7.93 6.21
C LEU A 112 -1.52 -9.06 6.98
N ASN A 113 -1.62 -10.28 6.47
CA ASN A 113 -0.79 -11.38 6.95
C ASN A 113 0.63 -11.30 6.33
N PRO A 114 1.63 -11.98 6.92
CA PRO A 114 3.03 -11.91 6.45
C PRO A 114 3.22 -12.25 4.97
N ARG A 115 2.42 -13.14 4.41
CA ARG A 115 2.49 -13.49 2.99
C ARG A 115 2.08 -12.31 2.11
N LEU A 116 0.95 -11.65 2.43
CA LEU A 116 0.48 -10.48 1.71
C LEU A 116 1.40 -9.28 1.90
N LEU A 117 2.06 -9.15 3.07
CA LEU A 117 3.08 -8.12 3.30
C LEU A 117 4.26 -8.24 2.35
N ARG A 118 4.74 -9.46 2.10
CA ARG A 118 5.81 -9.71 1.13
C ARG A 118 5.38 -9.31 -0.28
N GLU A 119 4.16 -9.65 -0.67
CA GLU A 119 3.58 -9.30 -1.96
C GLU A 119 3.39 -7.78 -2.09
N LEU A 120 2.96 -7.11 -1.01
CA LEU A 120 2.87 -5.65 -0.93
C LEU A 120 4.24 -5.00 -1.10
N ALA A 121 5.26 -5.45 -0.38
CA ALA A 121 6.62 -4.91 -0.49
C ALA A 121 7.14 -5.00 -1.93
N GLY A 122 6.96 -6.14 -2.59
CA GLY A 122 7.28 -6.31 -4.02
C GLY A 122 6.52 -5.33 -4.91
N SER A 123 5.24 -5.11 -4.66
CA SER A 123 4.41 -4.18 -5.42
C SER A 123 4.82 -2.72 -5.22
N LEU A 124 5.19 -2.32 -4.00
CA LEU A 124 5.72 -0.98 -3.70
C LEU A 124 7.05 -0.72 -4.42
N VAL A 125 7.93 -1.73 -4.47
CA VAL A 125 9.19 -1.65 -5.23
C VAL A 125 8.94 -1.51 -6.73
N GLU A 126 8.00 -2.25 -7.31
CA GLU A 126 7.65 -2.09 -8.72
C GLU A 126 7.03 -0.71 -9.01
N LEU A 127 6.18 -0.20 -8.11
CA LEU A 127 5.63 1.16 -8.21
C LEU A 127 6.73 2.22 -8.13
N SER A 128 7.74 2.04 -7.28
CA SER A 128 8.84 3.00 -7.10
C SER A 128 9.68 3.21 -8.36
N LYS A 129 9.58 2.32 -9.35
CA LYS A 129 10.25 2.47 -10.66
C LYS A 129 9.57 3.52 -11.55
N VAL A 130 8.29 3.81 -11.31
CA VAL A 130 7.49 4.70 -12.16
C VAL A 130 6.99 5.95 -11.42
N MET A 131 7.09 5.99 -10.09
CA MET A 131 6.69 7.15 -9.27
C MET A 131 7.47 7.19 -7.96
N GLN A 132 7.36 8.31 -7.25
CA GLN A 132 7.86 8.39 -5.88
C GLN A 132 6.89 7.68 -4.93
N VAL A 133 7.40 6.76 -4.12
CA VAL A 133 6.63 6.05 -3.10
C VAL A 133 7.21 6.38 -1.73
N THR A 134 6.37 6.91 -0.85
CA THR A 134 6.69 7.19 0.55
C THR A 134 5.75 6.36 1.43
N VAL A 135 6.33 5.58 2.35
CA VAL A 135 5.60 4.71 3.26
C VAL A 135 5.96 5.08 4.68
N ALA A 136 4.95 5.32 5.52
CA ALA A 136 5.12 5.35 6.96
C ALA A 136 4.71 3.98 7.51
N THR A 137 5.56 3.38 8.35
CA THR A 137 5.31 2.04 8.90
C THR A 137 5.98 1.87 10.25
N HIS A 138 5.34 1.11 11.12
CA HIS A 138 5.95 0.59 12.33
C HIS A 138 6.21 -0.94 12.25
N SER A 139 5.97 -1.55 11.09
CA SER A 139 6.14 -2.97 10.87
C SER A 139 7.60 -3.33 10.58
N LEU A 140 8.23 -3.96 11.54
CA LEU A 140 9.57 -4.52 11.37
C LEU A 140 9.62 -5.54 10.21
N PHE A 141 8.53 -6.29 10.01
CA PHE A 141 8.45 -7.25 8.91
C PHE A 141 8.51 -6.54 7.55
N LEU A 142 7.73 -5.48 7.36
CA LEU A 142 7.72 -4.71 6.10
C LEU A 142 9.08 -4.05 5.87
N LEU A 143 9.66 -3.45 6.89
CA LEU A 143 10.99 -2.84 6.83
C LEU A 143 12.04 -3.85 6.35
N ARG A 144 12.10 -5.03 6.97
CA ARG A 144 13.03 -6.11 6.60
C ARG A 144 12.80 -6.63 5.18
N GLU A 145 11.56 -6.79 4.75
CA GLU A 145 11.27 -7.19 3.36
C GLU A 145 11.77 -6.15 2.34
N LEU A 146 11.61 -4.86 2.63
CA LEU A 146 12.13 -3.80 1.78
C LEU A 146 13.67 -3.82 1.73
N GLU A 147 14.35 -4.06 2.85
CA GLU A 147 15.80 -4.22 2.89
C GLU A 147 16.29 -5.45 2.11
N ILE A 148 15.58 -6.58 2.23
CA ILE A 148 15.88 -7.79 1.44
C ILE A 148 15.79 -7.47 -0.06
N LEU A 149 14.73 -6.78 -0.49
CA LEU A 149 14.55 -6.39 -1.88
C LEU A 149 15.62 -5.39 -2.35
N GLN A 150 16.07 -4.51 -1.47
CA GLN A 150 17.18 -3.59 -1.73
C GLN A 150 18.49 -4.36 -1.92
N LYS A 151 18.83 -5.26 -1.00
CA LYS A 151 20.04 -6.13 -1.10
C LYS A 151 20.02 -6.98 -2.37
N GLN A 152 18.86 -7.43 -2.81
CA GLN A 152 18.67 -8.15 -4.09
C GLN A 152 18.75 -7.24 -5.33
N LYS A 153 19.08 -5.97 -5.18
CA LYS A 153 19.14 -4.94 -6.24
C LYS A 153 17.80 -4.74 -6.98
N LYS A 154 16.70 -5.13 -6.39
CA LYS A 154 15.37 -4.88 -6.93
C LYS A 154 14.89 -3.46 -6.66
N LEU A 155 15.37 -2.87 -5.56
CA LEU A 155 15.15 -1.49 -5.15
C LEU A 155 16.48 -0.74 -5.23
N SER A 156 16.60 0.19 -6.17
CA SER A 156 17.89 0.86 -6.46
C SER A 156 18.14 2.11 -5.63
N LYS A 157 17.09 2.80 -5.21
CA LYS A 157 17.15 4.05 -4.43
C LYS A 157 16.11 4.02 -3.34
N ALA A 158 16.51 3.70 -2.12
CA ALA A 158 15.70 3.84 -0.94
C ALA A 158 16.34 4.84 0.00
N ARG A 159 15.54 5.59 0.75
CA ARG A 159 15.96 6.39 1.87
C ARG A 159 15.04 6.09 3.04
N TYR A 160 15.67 5.85 4.17
CA TYR A 160 14.98 5.54 5.42
C TYR A 160 15.00 6.77 6.31
N PHE A 161 13.94 6.97 7.06
CA PHE A 161 13.79 8.06 8.02
C PHE A 161 13.31 7.48 9.34
N GLY A 162 14.06 7.70 10.42
CA GLY A 162 13.67 7.41 11.79
C GLY A 162 13.18 8.67 12.47
N LEU A 163 12.07 8.58 13.14
CA LEU A 163 11.46 9.67 13.90
C LEU A 163 11.60 9.36 15.38
N HIS A 164 12.33 10.18 16.11
CA HIS A 164 12.65 9.99 17.52
C HIS A 164 12.12 11.15 18.35
N PHE A 165 11.52 10.85 19.49
CA PHE A 165 11.16 11.89 20.45
C PHE A 165 12.41 12.37 21.18
N SER A 166 12.57 13.68 21.27
CA SER A 166 13.60 14.36 22.07
C SER A 166 12.96 15.47 22.93
N ASP A 167 13.72 16.01 23.87
CA ASP A 167 13.26 17.12 24.73
C ASP A 167 12.85 18.37 23.92
N ASN A 168 13.38 18.51 22.71
CA ASN A 168 13.12 19.64 21.81
C ASN A 168 12.07 19.34 20.73
N GLY A 169 11.38 18.20 20.81
CA GLY A 169 10.38 17.77 19.83
C GLY A 169 10.75 16.47 19.12
N VAL A 170 10.55 16.40 17.81
CA VAL A 170 10.88 15.22 17.00
C VAL A 170 12.19 15.44 16.25
N GLU A 171 13.14 14.56 16.49
CA GLU A 171 14.40 14.45 15.73
C GLU A 171 14.24 13.46 14.58
N VAL A 172 14.83 13.77 13.42
CA VAL A 172 14.75 12.93 12.22
C VAL A 172 16.14 12.50 11.82
N LEU A 173 16.41 11.19 11.94
CA LEU A 173 17.61 10.56 11.39
C LEU A 173 17.29 9.96 10.02
N SER A 174 18.25 10.01 9.09
CA SER A 174 17.98 9.46 7.76
C SER A 174 19.22 8.94 7.06
N GLY A 175 19.05 7.87 6.29
CA GLY A 175 20.14 7.28 5.51
C GLY A 175 19.67 6.26 4.48
N PRO A 176 20.61 5.62 3.78
CA PRO A 176 20.33 4.61 2.76
C PRO A 176 19.94 3.24 3.33
N SER A 177 20.06 3.01 4.63
CA SER A 177 19.73 1.75 5.30
C SER A 177 19.00 1.99 6.62
N SER A 178 18.37 0.95 7.16
CA SER A 178 17.75 1.00 8.49
C SER A 178 18.78 1.23 9.62
N ASN A 179 20.04 0.92 9.42
CA ASN A 179 21.08 1.18 10.41
C ASN A 179 21.39 2.69 10.59
N ASP A 180 20.97 3.51 9.64
CA ASP A 180 21.23 4.95 9.64
C ASP A 180 20.13 5.77 10.35
N ILE A 181 19.07 5.12 10.80
CA ILE A 181 17.88 5.79 11.34
C ILE A 181 17.75 5.72 12.86
N GLY A 182 18.83 5.30 13.54
CA GLY A 182 18.84 5.15 15.02
C GLY A 182 18.11 3.91 15.50
N ASP A 183 17.76 3.91 16.78
CA ASP A 183 17.09 2.79 17.41
C ASP A 183 15.68 2.60 16.85
N ILE A 184 15.32 1.35 16.59
CA ILE A 184 14.02 0.98 16.05
C ILE A 184 13.25 0.28 17.19
N ALA A 185 12.37 1.00 17.86
CA ALA A 185 11.60 0.51 19.01
C ALA A 185 10.92 -0.86 18.76
N ALA A 186 10.44 -1.10 17.54
CA ALA A 186 9.84 -2.37 17.15
C ALA A 186 10.88 -3.52 17.15
N LEU A 187 12.14 -3.24 16.81
CA LEU A 187 13.22 -4.22 16.86
C LEU A 187 13.60 -4.55 18.29
N ASP A 188 13.81 -3.52 19.12
CA ASP A 188 14.22 -3.68 20.52
C ASP A 188 13.15 -4.46 21.30
N THR A 189 11.88 -4.09 21.16
CA THR A 189 10.75 -4.81 21.77
C THR A 189 10.66 -6.27 21.29
N SER A 190 10.95 -6.53 20.01
CA SER A 190 10.97 -7.90 19.45
C SER A 190 12.10 -8.75 20.05
N LEU A 191 13.27 -8.15 20.28
CA LEU A 191 14.40 -8.82 20.92
C LEU A 191 14.08 -9.13 22.38
N GLU A 192 13.59 -8.17 23.14
CA GLU A 192 13.16 -8.35 24.54
C GLU A 192 12.06 -9.43 24.65
N GLN A 193 11.10 -9.45 23.72
CA GLN A 193 10.07 -10.50 23.69
C GLN A 193 10.68 -11.88 23.48
N SER A 194 11.65 -11.99 22.57
CA SER A 194 12.33 -13.25 22.26
C SER A 194 13.13 -13.75 23.48
N GLU A 195 13.81 -12.87 24.19
CA GLU A 195 14.53 -13.20 25.41
C GLU A 195 13.59 -13.71 26.51
N ARG A 196 12.46 -13.05 26.73
CA ARG A 196 11.45 -13.50 27.72
C ARG A 196 10.82 -14.83 27.32
N TYR A 197 10.70 -15.15 26.06
CA TYR A 197 10.15 -16.43 25.61
C TYR A 197 11.13 -17.60 25.84
N MET A 198 12.45 -17.34 25.84
CA MET A 198 13.48 -18.34 26.03
C MET A 198 13.80 -18.61 27.52
N GLN A 199 13.28 -17.81 28.44
CA GLN A 199 13.39 -18.01 29.91
C GLN A 199 12.28 -18.95 30.43
#